data_b2e7eda002b21ae863c33b848c0bdcc0
#
_entry.id   b2e7eda002b21ae863c33b848c0bdcc0
#
_cell.length_a   1.000
_cell.length_b   1.000
_cell.length_c   1.000
_cell.angle_alpha   90.00
_cell.angle_beta   90.00
_cell.angle_gamma   90.00
#
_symmetry.space_group_name_H-M   'P 1'
#
loop_
_entity.id
_entity.type
_entity.pdbx_description
1 polymer ?
#
loop_
_entity_poly.entity_id
_entity_poly.type
_entity_poly.pdbx_seq_one_letter_code
_entity_poly.pdbx_strand_id
1 'polypeptide(L)'
;MLKTARPRSLRHLVLAATATATLALTACAPTDEADSGSDSAADGSSESPAADECTPDSMETVADGTLTIATDDPAYEPWFVDNDPTNGEGYESAVAYAIAEQLGYTQDQVTWVTVPFNKVVQPGPKDFDFDVNQVSITEARRKAVDFSSGYYDVVQTVITNKGSSIDGVTSIADLADAKLGAQVGTTSYTAITDQIQPAEEPAVFDTNDQAVQALNNGQIDGIVVDLPTAYFMTAVQLDDGTIVGQLPLPDGEPEQFGAVLDKGSPLTDCVSGAVDALREDGILDQIGQEWLAQQGAPELS
;
A
#
# COMPACT_ATOMS: atom_id res chain seq x y z
N MET A 1 -40.24 -36.31 -15.74
CA MET A 1 -41.64 -36.23 -15.25
C MET A 1 -41.75 -35.14 -14.22
N LEU A 2 -42.60 -34.22 -14.51
CA LEU A 2 -43.39 -33.26 -13.72
C LEU A 2 -42.59 -32.16 -13.01
N LYS A 3 -42.79 -30.98 -13.29
CA LYS A 3 -43.78 -29.88 -13.57
C LYS A 3 -43.54 -28.77 -12.57
N THR A 4 -43.04 -27.65 -13.05
CA THR A 4 -43.68 -26.31 -13.10
C THR A 4 -44.54 -25.86 -11.92
N ALA A 5 -44.18 -24.67 -11.36
CA ALA A 5 -45.17 -23.60 -11.14
C ALA A 5 -44.48 -22.28 -10.73
N ARG A 6 -44.62 -21.25 -11.56
CA ARG A 6 -44.72 -19.83 -11.14
C ARG A 6 -46.20 -19.56 -10.83
N PRO A 7 -46.52 -18.59 -9.97
CA PRO A 7 -47.26 -17.43 -10.45
C PRO A 7 -46.90 -16.07 -9.81
N ARG A 8 -46.93 -15.02 -10.62
CA ARG A 8 -47.87 -13.87 -10.74
C ARG A 8 -47.75 -12.79 -9.66
N SER A 9 -47.16 -11.70 -10.07
CA SER A 9 -47.69 -10.33 -10.31
C SER A 9 -48.87 -9.87 -9.48
N LEU A 10 -48.68 -8.77 -8.72
CA LEU A 10 -49.76 -7.82 -8.42
C LEU A 10 -49.26 -6.39 -8.54
N ARG A 11 -49.90 -5.65 -9.45
CA ARG A 11 -49.84 -4.19 -9.64
C ARG A 11 -50.82 -3.53 -8.66
N HIS A 12 -50.53 -2.33 -8.16
CA HIS A 12 -51.46 -1.22 -7.92
C HIS A 12 -50.60 0.00 -7.59
N LEU A 13 -50.55 1.00 -8.37
CA LEU A 13 -51.46 2.12 -8.70
C LEU A 13 -51.37 3.28 -7.68
N VAL A 14 -50.68 4.35 -8.10
CA VAL A 14 -51.02 5.79 -8.16
C VAL A 14 -51.65 6.43 -6.92
N LEU A 15 -50.99 7.50 -6.43
CA LEU A 15 -51.67 8.80 -6.26
C LEU A 15 -50.66 9.97 -6.25
N ALA A 16 -50.95 10.93 -7.09
CA ALA A 16 -50.32 12.24 -7.18
C ALA A 16 -50.94 13.19 -6.18
N ALA A 17 -50.12 14.09 -5.62
CA ALA A 17 -50.64 15.32 -5.03
C ALA A 17 -49.67 16.48 -5.30
N THR A 18 -50.12 17.40 -6.10
CA THR A 18 -49.60 18.73 -6.43
C THR A 18 -49.92 19.72 -5.32
N ALA A 19 -48.98 20.61 -4.98
CA ALA A 19 -49.30 21.98 -4.49
C ALA A 19 -48.07 22.91 -4.64
N THR A 20 -48.14 23.72 -5.59
CA THR A 20 -47.97 25.19 -5.82
C THR A 20 -47.22 26.05 -4.80
N ALA A 21 -46.18 26.67 -5.29
CA ALA A 21 -45.81 28.10 -5.40
C ALA A 21 -45.88 28.98 -4.15
N THR A 22 -44.79 29.72 -3.91
CA THR A 22 -44.77 31.20 -3.89
C THR A 22 -43.35 31.75 -4.00
N LEU A 23 -43.19 32.64 -4.99
CA LEU A 23 -42.07 33.58 -5.15
C LEU A 23 -42.11 34.66 -4.07
N ALA A 24 -40.96 35.09 -3.57
CA ALA A 24 -40.76 36.45 -3.09
C ALA A 24 -39.37 36.92 -3.51
N LEU A 25 -39.36 37.82 -4.50
CA LEU A 25 -38.23 38.71 -4.82
C LEU A 25 -38.24 39.87 -3.82
N THR A 26 -37.08 40.20 -3.25
CA THR A 26 -36.78 41.56 -2.86
C THR A 26 -35.32 41.89 -3.21
N ALA A 27 -35.18 42.76 -4.16
CA ALA A 27 -33.95 43.48 -4.45
C ALA A 27 -33.83 44.67 -3.49
N CYS A 28 -32.59 45.05 -3.12
CA CYS A 28 -32.11 46.44 -3.11
C CYS A 28 -30.60 46.47 -2.78
N ALA A 29 -29.90 47.20 -3.59
CA ALA A 29 -28.47 47.53 -3.57
C ALA A 29 -28.18 48.79 -2.70
N PRO A 30 -26.97 49.45 -2.83
CA PRO A 30 -25.77 49.24 -2.04
C PRO A 30 -25.44 50.51 -1.18
N THR A 31 -24.52 50.41 -0.25
CA THR A 31 -23.76 51.58 0.25
C THR A 31 -22.35 51.16 0.68
N ASP A 32 -21.41 52.04 0.35
CA ASP A 32 -19.99 52.05 0.45
C ASP A 32 -19.40 52.13 1.88
N GLU A 33 -18.09 51.72 1.90
CA GLU A 33 -16.98 52.17 2.75
C GLU A 33 -16.80 51.57 4.18
N ALA A 34 -15.74 50.89 4.43
CA ALA A 34 -14.44 51.25 5.01
C ALA A 34 -13.66 50.02 5.55
N ASP A 35 -12.52 49.83 4.98
CA ASP A 35 -11.23 49.42 5.53
C ASP A 35 -11.17 48.84 6.95
N SER A 36 -10.75 47.55 7.04
CA SER A 36 -9.87 47.05 8.10
C SER A 36 -9.30 45.71 7.70
N GLY A 37 -7.96 45.62 7.57
CA GLY A 37 -7.22 44.45 7.28
C GLY A 37 -7.50 43.30 8.26
N SER A 38 -7.65 42.14 7.72
CA SER A 38 -7.59 40.87 8.48
C SER A 38 -6.81 39.87 7.66
N ASP A 39 -5.69 39.45 8.21
CA ASP A 39 -4.87 38.35 7.72
C ASP A 39 -5.75 37.15 7.41
N SER A 40 -5.87 36.80 6.14
CA SER A 40 -6.36 35.50 5.72
C SER A 40 -5.19 34.52 5.79
N ALA A 41 -5.18 33.72 6.84
CA ALA A 41 -4.46 32.48 6.84
C ALA A 41 -4.93 31.69 5.59
N ALA A 42 -4.02 31.42 4.69
CA ALA A 42 -4.23 30.50 3.58
C ALA A 42 -4.45 29.12 4.16
N ASP A 43 -5.70 28.71 4.22
CA ASP A 43 -6.09 27.31 4.38
C ASP A 43 -5.68 26.63 3.07
N GLY A 44 -4.59 25.86 3.12
CA GLY A 44 -4.11 25.06 2.01
C GLY A 44 -5.00 23.85 1.83
N SER A 45 -6.18 24.04 1.29
CA SER A 45 -6.95 22.95 0.69
C SER A 45 -6.14 22.48 -0.52
N SER A 46 -5.52 21.33 -0.43
CA SER A 46 -5.01 20.60 -1.58
C SER A 46 -6.24 20.22 -2.41
N GLU A 47 -6.55 21.00 -3.45
CA GLU A 47 -7.55 20.57 -4.44
C GLU A 47 -6.95 19.36 -5.15
N SER A 48 -7.64 18.21 -5.09
CA SER A 48 -7.34 17.08 -5.99
C SER A 48 -7.36 17.57 -7.43
N PRO A 49 -6.41 17.15 -8.28
CA PRO A 49 -6.38 17.55 -9.67
C PRO A 49 -7.69 17.20 -10.35
N ALA A 50 -8.11 18.03 -11.30
CA ALA A 50 -9.32 17.77 -12.07
C ALA A 50 -9.14 16.46 -12.86
N ALA A 51 -10.19 15.64 -12.96
CA ALA A 51 -10.14 14.34 -13.64
C ALA A 51 -9.63 14.43 -15.11
N ASP A 52 -9.76 15.61 -15.74
CA ASP A 52 -9.26 15.87 -17.10
C ASP A 52 -7.72 16.05 -17.16
N GLU A 53 -7.04 16.23 -16.02
CA GLU A 53 -5.58 16.40 -15.94
C GLU A 53 -4.84 15.09 -15.72
N CYS A 54 -5.55 14.02 -15.33
CA CYS A 54 -4.98 12.71 -15.03
C CYS A 54 -5.40 11.65 -16.09
N THR A 55 -5.12 11.93 -17.34
CA THR A 55 -5.40 11.02 -18.47
C THR A 55 -4.12 10.71 -19.26
N PRO A 56 -4.07 9.60 -20.01
CA PRO A 56 -2.89 9.23 -20.80
C PRO A 56 -2.38 10.32 -21.73
N ASP A 57 -3.28 11.18 -22.25
CA ASP A 57 -2.94 12.27 -23.17
C ASP A 57 -2.43 13.54 -22.46
N SER A 58 -2.66 13.66 -21.15
CA SER A 58 -2.33 14.86 -20.36
C SER A 58 -1.15 14.64 -19.38
N MET A 59 -0.88 13.38 -19.02
CA MET A 59 0.21 13.06 -18.08
C MET A 59 1.57 13.00 -18.77
N GLU A 60 2.58 13.59 -18.14
CA GLU A 60 3.98 13.56 -18.59
C GLU A 60 4.67 12.29 -18.06
N THR A 61 4.47 11.17 -18.76
CA THR A 61 5.09 9.87 -18.43
C THR A 61 6.50 9.72 -19.01
N VAL A 62 7.30 8.79 -18.47
CA VAL A 62 8.65 8.46 -18.98
C VAL A 62 8.63 8.09 -20.47
N ALA A 63 7.56 7.41 -20.91
CA ALA A 63 7.37 7.06 -22.31
C ALA A 63 5.95 7.48 -22.74
N ASP A 64 5.85 8.35 -23.75
CA ASP A 64 4.58 8.90 -24.22
C ASP A 64 3.53 7.82 -24.46
N GLY A 65 2.34 7.97 -23.86
CA GLY A 65 1.21 7.05 -24.01
C GLY A 65 1.40 5.67 -23.36
N THR A 66 2.45 5.50 -22.56
CA THR A 66 2.76 4.26 -21.83
C THR A 66 3.00 4.60 -20.36
N LEU A 67 2.47 3.78 -19.46
CA LEU A 67 2.74 3.87 -18.04
C LEU A 67 3.86 2.87 -17.67
N THR A 68 5.00 3.38 -17.24
CA THR A 68 6.16 2.58 -16.87
C THR A 68 6.15 2.36 -15.36
N ILE A 69 5.90 1.12 -14.93
CA ILE A 69 5.83 0.74 -13.52
C ILE A 69 7.07 -0.06 -13.14
N ALA A 70 7.63 0.20 -11.96
CA ALA A 70 8.79 -0.50 -11.45
C ALA A 70 8.42 -1.44 -10.30
N THR A 71 9.21 -2.53 -10.17
CA THR A 71 9.28 -3.39 -9.00
C THR A 71 10.65 -4.07 -8.93
N ASP A 72 10.94 -4.85 -7.87
CA ASP A 72 12.20 -5.59 -7.72
C ASP A 72 12.21 -6.92 -8.49
N ASP A 73 13.36 -7.57 -8.53
CA ASP A 73 13.55 -8.96 -8.95
C ASP A 73 14.47 -9.66 -7.93
N PRO A 74 13.98 -10.67 -7.20
CA PRO A 74 12.65 -11.31 -7.34
C PRO A 74 11.49 -10.47 -6.82
N ALA A 75 10.38 -10.48 -7.56
CA ALA A 75 9.08 -9.95 -7.15
C ALA A 75 8.36 -11.04 -6.32
N TYR A 76 8.29 -10.85 -5.01
CA TYR A 76 7.88 -11.87 -4.06
C TYR A 76 6.35 -12.07 -3.98
N GLU A 77 5.94 -13.35 -3.82
CA GLU A 77 4.58 -13.65 -3.36
C GLU A 77 4.38 -13.21 -1.89
N PRO A 78 3.16 -12.83 -1.52
CA PRO A 78 1.91 -12.81 -2.30
C PRO A 78 1.68 -11.50 -3.07
N TRP A 79 2.70 -10.65 -3.15
CA TRP A 79 2.65 -9.35 -3.81
C TRP A 79 2.62 -9.48 -5.33
N PHE A 80 3.39 -10.43 -5.86
CA PHE A 80 3.48 -10.81 -7.26
C PHE A 80 3.50 -12.33 -7.37
N VAL A 81 2.68 -12.93 -8.21
CA VAL A 81 2.65 -14.40 -8.42
C VAL A 81 3.67 -14.79 -9.48
N ASP A 82 4.32 -15.92 -9.28
CA ASP A 82 5.31 -16.52 -10.20
C ASP A 82 6.51 -15.60 -10.54
N ASN A 83 6.84 -14.62 -9.69
CA ASN A 83 7.88 -13.61 -9.97
C ASN A 83 7.63 -12.86 -11.29
N ASP A 84 6.36 -12.67 -11.68
CA ASP A 84 5.97 -12.02 -12.93
C ASP A 84 5.01 -10.84 -12.64
N PRO A 85 5.51 -9.59 -12.63
CA PRO A 85 4.67 -8.43 -12.37
C PRO A 85 3.68 -8.14 -13.51
N THR A 86 3.86 -8.75 -14.70
CA THR A 86 3.05 -8.46 -15.89
C THR A 86 1.76 -9.24 -15.96
N ASN A 87 1.59 -10.29 -15.12
CA ASN A 87 0.46 -11.21 -15.18
C ASN A 87 -0.83 -10.66 -14.54
N GLY A 88 -0.75 -9.57 -13.75
CA GLY A 88 -1.89 -9.02 -13.01
C GLY A 88 -2.24 -9.82 -11.75
N GLU A 89 -1.44 -10.83 -11.39
CA GLU A 89 -1.67 -11.72 -10.27
C GLU A 89 -0.75 -11.37 -9.08
N GLY A 90 -1.31 -11.42 -7.87
CA GLY A 90 -0.69 -10.92 -6.65
C GLY A 90 -1.16 -9.51 -6.30
N TYR A 91 -1.04 -9.16 -5.01
CA TYR A 91 -1.64 -7.92 -4.50
C TYR A 91 -1.13 -6.67 -5.22
N GLU A 92 0.19 -6.48 -5.31
CA GLU A 92 0.76 -5.26 -5.90
C GLU A 92 0.67 -5.23 -7.42
N SER A 93 0.76 -6.39 -8.09
CA SER A 93 0.49 -6.45 -9.53
C SER A 93 -0.95 -6.00 -9.83
N ALA A 94 -1.93 -6.53 -9.09
CA ALA A 94 -3.33 -6.15 -9.25
C ALA A 94 -3.58 -4.66 -8.90
N VAL A 95 -2.99 -4.14 -7.83
CA VAL A 95 -3.07 -2.72 -7.45
C VAL A 95 -2.48 -1.83 -8.53
N ALA A 96 -1.32 -2.19 -9.09
CA ALA A 96 -0.66 -1.40 -10.14
C ALA A 96 -1.52 -1.31 -11.41
N TYR A 97 -2.12 -2.42 -11.84
CA TYR A 97 -3.05 -2.41 -12.97
C TYR A 97 -4.36 -1.68 -12.66
N ALA A 98 -4.87 -1.75 -11.44
CA ALA A 98 -6.04 -0.99 -11.03
C ALA A 98 -5.76 0.53 -11.03
N ILE A 99 -4.59 0.97 -10.57
CA ILE A 99 -4.13 2.37 -10.69
C ILE A 99 -4.05 2.77 -12.16
N ALA A 100 -3.43 1.95 -13.01
CA ALA A 100 -3.33 2.21 -14.45
C ALA A 100 -4.70 2.38 -15.10
N GLU A 101 -5.65 1.49 -14.82
CA GLU A 101 -7.02 1.56 -15.31
C GLU A 101 -7.75 2.83 -14.83
N GLN A 102 -7.59 3.21 -13.57
CA GLN A 102 -8.16 4.43 -13.01
C GLN A 102 -7.61 5.70 -13.68
N LEU A 103 -6.35 5.65 -14.13
CA LEU A 103 -5.69 6.71 -14.91
C LEU A 103 -6.00 6.63 -16.42
N GLY A 104 -6.83 5.67 -16.87
CA GLY A 104 -7.28 5.50 -18.23
C GLY A 104 -6.33 4.71 -19.15
N TYR A 105 -5.29 4.06 -18.61
CA TYR A 105 -4.41 3.17 -19.37
C TYR A 105 -5.01 1.77 -19.46
N THR A 106 -4.85 1.15 -20.63
CA THR A 106 -5.13 -0.27 -20.82
C THR A 106 -3.93 -1.11 -20.41
N GLN A 107 -4.12 -2.40 -20.14
CA GLN A 107 -3.04 -3.29 -19.71
C GLN A 107 -1.87 -3.35 -20.71
N ASP A 108 -2.13 -3.27 -22.01
CA ASP A 108 -1.12 -3.26 -23.07
C ASP A 108 -0.33 -1.93 -23.16
N GLN A 109 -0.78 -0.89 -22.47
CA GLN A 109 -0.07 0.38 -22.30
C GLN A 109 0.79 0.42 -21.04
N VAL A 110 0.79 -0.64 -20.23
CA VAL A 110 1.66 -0.75 -19.04
C VAL A 110 2.95 -1.48 -19.43
N THR A 111 4.09 -0.90 -19.03
CA THR A 111 5.41 -1.51 -19.17
C THR A 111 6.06 -1.65 -17.81
N TRP A 112 6.65 -2.82 -17.52
CA TRP A 112 7.34 -3.05 -16.28
C TRP A 112 8.86 -2.95 -16.44
N VAL A 113 9.52 -2.37 -15.42
CA VAL A 113 10.98 -2.29 -15.31
C VAL A 113 11.44 -2.79 -13.95
N THR A 114 12.61 -3.41 -13.89
CA THR A 114 13.17 -3.91 -12.65
C THR A 114 14.08 -2.86 -12.01
N VAL A 115 13.77 -2.51 -10.75
CA VAL A 115 14.58 -1.60 -9.92
C VAL A 115 14.74 -2.20 -8.53
N PRO A 116 15.97 -2.48 -8.07
CA PRO A 116 16.20 -3.04 -6.74
C PRO A 116 15.62 -2.14 -5.63
N PHE A 117 15.00 -2.75 -4.61
CA PHE A 117 14.34 -2.07 -3.49
C PHE A 117 15.17 -0.90 -2.92
N ASN A 118 16.46 -1.14 -2.66
CA ASN A 118 17.34 -0.13 -2.09
C ASN A 118 17.66 1.04 -3.03
N LYS A 119 17.31 0.97 -4.32
CA LYS A 119 17.49 2.02 -5.32
C LYS A 119 16.25 2.90 -5.48
N VAL A 120 15.08 2.31 -5.28
CA VAL A 120 13.80 3.01 -5.43
C VAL A 120 13.73 4.25 -4.55
N VAL A 121 14.11 4.15 -3.28
CA VAL A 121 14.05 5.23 -2.28
C VAL A 121 15.26 6.17 -2.25
N GLN A 122 16.24 5.98 -3.16
CA GLN A 122 17.39 6.90 -3.25
C GLN A 122 17.00 8.17 -4.00
N PRO A 123 17.60 9.34 -3.66
CA PRO A 123 17.39 10.56 -4.42
C PRO A 123 17.95 10.47 -5.84
N GLY A 124 17.35 11.18 -6.77
CA GLY A 124 17.75 11.29 -8.17
C GLY A 124 16.67 10.83 -9.14
N PRO A 125 16.84 11.12 -10.44
CA PRO A 125 15.83 10.85 -11.45
C PRO A 125 15.52 9.36 -11.55
N LYS A 126 14.25 9.05 -11.86
CA LYS A 126 13.74 7.69 -12.02
C LYS A 126 13.47 7.40 -13.50
N ASP A 127 13.70 6.15 -13.90
CA ASP A 127 13.38 5.64 -15.24
C ASP A 127 12.01 4.93 -15.26
N PHE A 128 11.12 5.33 -14.34
CA PHE A 128 9.76 4.81 -14.19
C PHE A 128 8.81 5.93 -13.74
N ASP A 129 7.51 5.75 -13.99
CA ASP A 129 6.46 6.67 -13.58
C ASP A 129 6.11 6.50 -12.11
N PHE A 130 5.95 5.25 -11.66
CA PHE A 130 5.88 4.90 -10.24
C PHE A 130 6.38 3.46 -10.01
N ASP A 131 6.71 3.16 -8.75
CA ASP A 131 7.15 1.85 -8.28
C ASP A 131 6.20 1.32 -7.21
N VAL A 132 5.91 0.02 -7.25
CA VAL A 132 5.21 -0.73 -6.20
C VAL A 132 6.07 -1.92 -5.78
N ASN A 133 6.54 -1.89 -4.54
CA ASN A 133 7.54 -2.84 -4.04
C ASN A 133 7.55 -2.88 -2.50
N GLN A 134 6.40 -2.99 -1.89
CA GLN A 134 6.22 -3.00 -0.44
C GLN A 134 6.95 -1.83 0.26
N VAL A 135 6.89 -0.64 -0.32
CA VAL A 135 7.64 0.52 0.17
C VAL A 135 6.82 1.32 1.17
N SER A 136 7.13 1.18 2.46
CA SER A 136 6.50 1.97 3.52
C SER A 136 6.77 3.46 3.35
N ILE A 137 5.73 4.25 3.46
CA ILE A 137 5.78 5.71 3.48
C ILE A 137 6.43 6.16 4.79
N THR A 138 7.56 6.87 4.72
CA THR A 138 8.20 7.46 5.89
C THR A 138 8.65 8.89 5.63
N GLU A 139 8.72 9.70 6.69
CA GLU A 139 9.25 11.07 6.60
C GLU A 139 10.71 11.13 6.10
N ALA A 140 11.50 10.10 6.39
CA ALA A 140 12.87 10.01 5.89
C ALA A 140 12.91 9.81 4.38
N ARG A 141 12.08 8.89 3.85
CA ARG A 141 11.98 8.58 2.42
C ARG A 141 11.35 9.72 1.63
N ARG A 142 10.34 10.42 2.19
CA ARG A 142 9.71 11.62 1.58
C ARG A 142 10.69 12.76 1.28
N LYS A 143 11.87 12.79 1.91
CA LYS A 143 12.91 13.79 1.59
C LYS A 143 13.60 13.50 0.25
N ALA A 144 13.60 12.25 -0.20
CA ALA A 144 14.32 11.79 -1.39
C ALA A 144 13.39 11.48 -2.58
N VAL A 145 12.16 11.04 -2.30
CA VAL A 145 11.17 10.60 -3.29
C VAL A 145 9.78 11.13 -2.90
N ASP A 146 8.83 11.09 -3.83
CA ASP A 146 7.44 11.30 -3.52
C ASP A 146 6.70 9.95 -3.38
N PHE A 147 5.55 9.98 -2.74
CA PHE A 147 4.68 8.83 -2.54
C PHE A 147 3.25 9.18 -2.91
N SER A 148 2.54 8.22 -3.44
CA SER A 148 1.08 8.28 -3.51
C SER A 148 0.44 8.26 -2.11
N SER A 149 -0.88 8.38 -2.04
CA SER A 149 -1.68 7.89 -0.92
C SER A 149 -1.34 6.42 -0.64
N GLY A 150 -1.43 6.00 0.63
CA GLY A 150 -1.12 4.63 1.01
C GLY A 150 -2.14 3.64 0.41
N TYR A 151 -1.70 2.51 -0.16
CA TYR A 151 -2.59 1.49 -0.70
C TYR A 151 -2.73 0.25 0.20
N TYR A 152 -1.86 0.06 1.19
CA TYR A 152 -1.89 -1.08 2.12
C TYR A 152 -1.40 -0.67 3.52
N ASP A 153 -2.11 -1.14 4.57
CA ASP A 153 -1.72 -0.93 5.97
C ASP A 153 -0.81 -2.07 6.43
N VAL A 154 0.38 -1.72 6.94
CA VAL A 154 1.47 -2.65 7.23
C VAL A 154 1.59 -2.94 8.72
N VAL A 155 1.78 -4.22 9.05
CA VAL A 155 2.15 -4.66 10.40
C VAL A 155 3.43 -5.49 10.32
N GLN A 156 4.44 -5.13 11.10
CA GLN A 156 5.71 -5.85 11.20
C GLN A 156 5.54 -7.13 12.03
N THR A 157 6.12 -8.23 11.56
CA THR A 157 5.89 -9.57 12.11
C THR A 157 7.20 -10.32 12.25
N VAL A 158 7.38 -10.95 13.41
CA VAL A 158 8.53 -11.83 13.68
C VAL A 158 8.20 -13.26 13.29
N ILE A 159 9.07 -13.88 12.50
CA ILE A 159 8.98 -15.30 12.11
C ILE A 159 10.22 -16.04 12.54
N THR A 160 10.08 -17.36 12.71
CA THR A 160 11.17 -18.28 13.08
C THR A 160 10.90 -19.69 12.58
N ASN A 161 11.83 -20.61 12.81
CA ASN A 161 11.60 -22.04 12.67
C ASN A 161 11.14 -22.65 14.00
N LYS A 162 10.24 -23.63 13.96
CA LYS A 162 9.79 -24.38 15.14
C LYS A 162 10.98 -24.97 15.90
N GLY A 163 10.93 -24.83 17.23
CA GLY A 163 11.97 -25.30 18.11
C GLY A 163 13.18 -24.37 18.22
N SER A 164 13.16 -23.20 17.60
CA SER A 164 14.15 -22.15 17.86
C SER A 164 14.02 -21.57 19.29
N SER A 165 15.02 -20.78 19.71
CA SER A 165 15.02 -20.12 21.03
C SER A 165 13.84 -19.17 21.23
N ILE A 166 13.26 -18.67 20.13
CA ILE A 166 12.15 -17.70 20.17
C ILE A 166 10.80 -18.30 19.73
N ASP A 167 10.73 -19.61 19.49
CA ASP A 167 9.47 -20.29 19.14
C ASP A 167 8.51 -20.27 20.33
N GLY A 168 7.34 -19.67 20.12
CA GLY A 168 6.28 -19.57 21.12
C GLY A 168 6.47 -18.49 22.19
N VAL A 169 7.45 -17.57 22.04
CA VAL A 169 7.50 -16.37 22.91
C VAL A 169 6.30 -15.46 22.60
N THR A 170 5.87 -14.71 23.62
CA THR A 170 4.68 -13.84 23.55
C THR A 170 4.97 -12.40 23.94
N SER A 171 6.21 -12.10 24.27
CA SER A 171 6.64 -10.77 24.71
C SER A 171 7.85 -10.30 23.91
N ILE A 172 7.88 -9.01 23.58
CA ILE A 172 9.03 -8.36 22.95
C ILE A 172 10.29 -8.51 23.80
N ALA A 173 10.13 -8.44 25.13
CA ALA A 173 11.26 -8.59 26.04
C ALA A 173 11.97 -9.95 25.93
N ASP A 174 11.27 -11.01 25.53
CA ASP A 174 11.85 -12.34 25.34
C ASP A 174 12.68 -12.45 24.03
N LEU A 175 12.61 -11.44 23.17
CA LEU A 175 13.42 -11.33 21.96
C LEU A 175 14.75 -10.58 22.18
N ALA A 176 15.01 -10.08 23.39
CA ALA A 176 16.18 -9.26 23.69
C ALA A 176 17.53 -9.94 23.43
N ASP A 177 17.61 -11.26 23.59
CA ASP A 177 18.83 -12.05 23.35
C ASP A 177 18.81 -12.77 21.99
N ALA A 178 17.75 -12.55 21.16
CA ALA A 178 17.60 -13.18 19.87
C ALA A 178 18.48 -12.52 18.79
N LYS A 179 19.04 -13.35 17.92
CA LYS A 179 19.69 -12.89 16.70
C LYS A 179 18.66 -12.70 15.61
N LEU A 180 18.23 -11.48 15.43
CA LEU A 180 17.22 -11.14 14.43
C LEU A 180 17.86 -10.58 13.16
N GLY A 181 17.15 -10.71 12.05
CA GLY A 181 17.58 -10.17 10.77
C GLY A 181 16.45 -9.60 9.95
N ALA A 182 16.79 -8.73 9.00
CA ALA A 182 15.87 -8.14 8.02
C ALA A 182 16.61 -7.75 6.74
N GLN A 183 15.86 -7.48 5.68
CA GLN A 183 16.41 -6.93 4.45
C GLN A 183 16.90 -5.48 4.67
N VAL A 184 17.99 -5.11 4.00
CA VAL A 184 18.60 -3.78 4.08
C VAL A 184 17.62 -2.68 3.67
N GLY A 185 17.56 -1.60 4.46
CA GLY A 185 16.79 -0.40 4.14
C GLY A 185 15.28 -0.52 4.36
N THR A 186 14.79 -1.64 4.92
CA THR A 186 13.38 -1.84 5.26
C THR A 186 13.00 -1.20 6.59
N THR A 187 11.71 -0.93 6.78
CA THR A 187 11.15 -0.56 8.09
C THR A 187 11.14 -1.74 9.06
N SER A 188 11.20 -2.98 8.56
CA SER A 188 11.41 -4.18 9.37
C SER A 188 12.72 -4.12 10.17
N TYR A 189 13.83 -3.67 9.53
CA TYR A 189 15.09 -3.43 10.24
C TYR A 189 14.93 -2.35 11.32
N THR A 190 14.23 -1.26 10.98
CA THR A 190 13.94 -0.18 11.94
C THR A 190 13.09 -0.69 13.11
N ALA A 191 12.09 -1.53 12.85
CA ALA A 191 11.27 -2.15 13.89
C ALA A 191 12.10 -3.02 14.85
N ILE A 192 13.10 -3.76 14.36
CA ILE A 192 14.02 -4.51 15.23
C ILE A 192 14.80 -3.55 16.12
N THR A 193 15.38 -2.49 15.55
CA THR A 193 16.26 -1.57 16.31
C THR A 193 15.50 -0.69 17.28
N ASP A 194 14.29 -0.27 16.96
CA ASP A 194 13.54 0.73 17.74
C ASP A 194 12.54 0.10 18.70
N GLN A 195 11.92 -1.04 18.34
CA GLN A 195 10.90 -1.68 19.18
C GLN A 195 11.44 -2.88 19.96
N ILE A 196 12.22 -3.77 19.32
CA ILE A 196 12.74 -4.98 19.98
C ILE A 196 14.01 -4.65 20.75
N GLN A 197 14.93 -3.89 20.18
CA GLN A 197 16.20 -3.46 20.78
C GLN A 197 17.04 -4.66 21.28
N PRO A 198 17.34 -5.66 20.43
CA PRO A 198 18.08 -6.83 20.84
C PRO A 198 19.51 -6.46 21.29
N ALA A 199 20.09 -7.32 22.14
CA ALA A 199 21.45 -7.11 22.67
C ALA A 199 22.54 -7.16 21.58
N GLU A 200 22.33 -7.96 20.53
CA GLU A 200 23.21 -8.03 19.36
C GLU A 200 22.62 -7.17 18.21
N GLU A 201 23.49 -6.52 17.43
CA GLU A 201 23.05 -5.76 16.26
C GLU A 201 22.36 -6.69 15.26
N PRO A 202 21.19 -6.31 14.69
CA PRO A 202 20.46 -7.13 13.74
C PRO A 202 21.29 -7.46 12.50
N ALA A 203 21.18 -8.69 12.01
CA ALA A 203 21.79 -9.10 10.75
C ALA A 203 21.06 -8.42 9.57
N VAL A 204 21.84 -7.93 8.59
CA VAL A 204 21.32 -7.24 7.42
C VAL A 204 21.60 -8.07 6.17
N PHE A 205 20.56 -8.25 5.35
CA PHE A 205 20.62 -9.04 4.12
C PHE A 205 20.24 -8.20 2.91
N ASP A 206 20.83 -8.48 1.75
CA ASP A 206 20.47 -7.77 0.52
C ASP A 206 19.07 -8.14 0.02
N THR A 207 18.63 -9.38 0.29
CA THR A 207 17.33 -9.90 -0.11
C THR A 207 16.69 -10.73 1.01
N ASN A 208 15.35 -10.87 0.97
CA ASN A 208 14.61 -11.76 1.87
C ASN A 208 15.04 -13.23 1.73
N ASP A 209 15.40 -13.70 0.53
CA ASP A 209 15.90 -15.07 0.32
C ASP A 209 17.19 -15.35 1.09
N GLN A 210 18.09 -14.35 1.18
CA GLN A 210 19.30 -14.49 1.99
C GLN A 210 18.99 -14.57 3.48
N ALA A 211 17.99 -13.82 3.96
CA ALA A 211 17.53 -13.91 5.34
C ALA A 211 16.92 -15.30 5.64
N VAL A 212 16.10 -15.82 4.73
CA VAL A 212 15.54 -17.20 4.81
C VAL A 212 16.66 -18.25 4.88
N GLN A 213 17.69 -18.13 4.03
CA GLN A 213 18.84 -19.03 4.06
C GLN A 213 19.60 -18.94 5.40
N ALA A 214 19.79 -17.73 5.93
CA ALA A 214 20.46 -17.53 7.21
C ALA A 214 19.68 -18.15 8.38
N LEU A 215 18.33 -18.03 8.36
CA LEU A 215 17.45 -18.66 9.35
C LEU A 215 17.50 -20.19 9.26
N ASN A 216 17.39 -20.75 8.05
CA ASN A 216 17.48 -22.20 7.83
C ASN A 216 18.85 -22.76 8.23
N ASN A 217 19.92 -22.00 8.12
CA ASN A 217 21.27 -22.39 8.53
C ASN A 217 21.54 -22.14 10.04
N GLY A 218 20.58 -21.61 10.80
CA GLY A 218 20.73 -21.30 12.23
C GLY A 218 21.74 -20.17 12.51
N GLN A 219 21.95 -19.27 11.55
CA GLN A 219 22.82 -18.10 11.69
C GLN A 219 22.11 -16.96 12.42
N ILE A 220 20.78 -16.92 12.28
CA ILE A 220 19.86 -16.04 12.99
C ILE A 220 18.73 -16.87 13.62
N ASP A 221 18.08 -16.31 14.65
CA ASP A 221 16.96 -16.96 15.36
C ASP A 221 15.60 -16.59 14.74
N GLY A 222 15.50 -15.44 14.08
CA GLY A 222 14.26 -14.96 13.46
C GLY A 222 14.48 -13.88 12.41
N ILE A 223 13.44 -13.69 11.59
CA ILE A 223 13.36 -12.64 10.57
C ILE A 223 12.18 -11.74 10.94
N VAL A 224 12.31 -10.43 10.70
CA VAL A 224 11.20 -9.48 10.76
C VAL A 224 10.84 -9.04 9.35
N VAL A 225 9.56 -9.17 9.02
CA VAL A 225 8.97 -8.83 7.72
C VAL A 225 7.52 -8.40 7.89
N ASP A 226 6.90 -7.91 6.83
CA ASP A 226 5.47 -7.60 6.79
C ASP A 226 4.62 -8.86 6.93
N LEU A 227 3.45 -8.74 7.54
CA LEU A 227 2.59 -9.89 7.86
C LEU A 227 2.25 -10.79 6.66
N PRO A 228 1.86 -10.29 5.47
CA PRO A 228 1.62 -11.16 4.31
C PRO A 228 2.87 -11.91 3.86
N THR A 229 4.01 -11.25 3.86
CA THR A 229 5.32 -11.86 3.58
C THR A 229 5.67 -12.93 4.62
N ALA A 230 5.37 -12.69 5.91
CA ALA A 230 5.55 -13.67 6.99
C ALA A 230 4.73 -14.94 6.74
N TYR A 231 3.48 -14.82 6.31
CA TYR A 231 2.65 -15.97 5.96
C TYR A 231 3.21 -16.76 4.78
N PHE A 232 3.63 -16.07 3.72
CA PHE A 232 4.24 -16.73 2.57
C PHE A 232 5.54 -17.45 2.95
N MET A 233 6.46 -16.77 3.63
CA MET A 233 7.73 -17.37 4.06
C MET A 233 7.52 -18.61 4.94
N THR A 234 6.63 -18.52 5.93
CA THR A 234 6.38 -19.65 6.85
C THR A 234 5.64 -20.81 6.21
N ALA A 235 4.83 -20.57 5.17
CA ALA A 235 4.08 -21.59 4.48
C ALA A 235 4.84 -22.24 3.30
N VAL A 236 5.76 -21.52 2.66
CA VAL A 236 6.34 -21.91 1.37
C VAL A 236 7.87 -21.99 1.40
N GLN A 237 8.54 -21.03 2.05
CA GLN A 237 10.01 -20.92 1.97
C GLN A 237 10.74 -21.61 3.14
N LEU A 238 10.08 -21.76 4.29
CA LEU A 238 10.62 -22.40 5.49
C LEU A 238 10.00 -23.77 5.67
N ASP A 239 10.82 -24.83 5.90
CA ASP A 239 10.33 -26.20 6.08
C ASP A 239 9.48 -26.34 7.36
N ASP A 240 9.89 -25.67 8.43
CA ASP A 240 9.25 -25.69 9.75
C ASP A 240 8.92 -24.26 10.23
N GLY A 241 8.61 -23.35 9.30
CA GLY A 241 8.32 -21.94 9.61
C GLY A 241 7.13 -21.76 10.55
N THR A 242 7.24 -20.77 11.43
CA THR A 242 6.16 -20.36 12.34
C THR A 242 6.22 -18.85 12.57
N ILE A 243 5.03 -18.24 12.72
CA ILE A 243 4.92 -16.85 13.13
C ILE A 243 5.05 -16.79 14.65
N VAL A 244 5.98 -15.98 15.14
CA VAL A 244 6.14 -15.66 16.56
C VAL A 244 5.05 -14.69 17.00
N GLY A 245 4.93 -13.56 16.30
CA GLY A 245 3.89 -12.58 16.55
C GLY A 245 4.11 -11.28 15.80
N GLN A 246 3.07 -10.44 15.80
CA GLN A 246 3.12 -9.07 15.28
C GLN A 246 3.73 -8.13 16.33
N LEU A 247 4.50 -7.16 15.86
CA LEU A 247 4.92 -6.05 16.70
C LEU A 247 3.75 -5.06 16.87
N PRO A 248 3.64 -4.39 18.02
CA PRO A 248 2.64 -3.36 18.21
C PRO A 248 2.82 -2.22 17.20
N LEU A 249 1.71 -1.56 16.88
CA LEU A 249 1.74 -0.43 15.95
C LEU A 249 2.49 0.75 16.58
N PRO A 250 3.48 1.34 15.89
CA PRO A 250 4.11 2.58 16.34
C PRO A 250 3.04 3.68 16.47
N ASP A 251 3.03 4.36 17.62
CA ASP A 251 2.07 5.46 17.90
C ASP A 251 0.57 5.08 17.71
N GLY A 252 0.26 3.78 17.61
CA GLY A 252 -1.10 3.27 17.43
C GLY A 252 -1.63 3.33 15.99
N GLU A 253 -0.82 3.76 15.04
CA GLU A 253 -1.19 3.84 13.62
C GLU A 253 -0.32 2.86 12.79
N PRO A 254 -0.91 2.16 11.80
CA PRO A 254 -0.14 1.29 10.92
C PRO A 254 0.76 2.10 9.98
N GLU A 255 1.90 1.54 9.64
CA GLU A 255 2.64 2.00 8.47
C GLU A 255 1.80 1.76 7.22
N GLN A 256 2.07 2.50 6.14
CA GLN A 256 1.38 2.29 4.86
C GLN A 256 2.38 2.10 3.73
N PHE A 257 2.12 1.16 2.84
CA PHE A 257 2.79 1.13 1.54
C PHE A 257 2.20 2.19 0.61
N GLY A 258 3.06 2.87 -0.12
CA GLY A 258 2.68 3.82 -1.16
C GLY A 258 3.48 3.60 -2.44
N ALA A 259 2.90 3.93 -3.57
CA ALA A 259 3.63 3.97 -4.82
C ALA A 259 4.70 5.05 -4.75
N VAL A 260 5.94 4.71 -5.13
CA VAL A 260 7.09 5.63 -5.09
C VAL A 260 7.22 6.33 -6.44
N LEU A 261 7.42 7.64 -6.41
CA LEU A 261 7.64 8.46 -7.60
C LEU A 261 8.93 9.27 -7.44
N ASP A 262 9.44 9.80 -8.55
CA ASP A 262 10.54 10.77 -8.49
C ASP A 262 10.13 11.98 -7.63
N LYS A 263 11.11 12.59 -6.97
CA LYS A 263 10.85 13.76 -6.12
C LYS A 263 10.38 14.96 -6.97
N GLY A 264 9.17 15.46 -6.69
CA GLY A 264 8.53 16.52 -7.45
C GLY A 264 7.89 16.03 -8.76
N SER A 265 7.59 14.73 -8.87
CA SER A 265 6.88 14.17 -10.03
C SER A 265 5.52 14.84 -10.24
N PRO A 266 5.20 15.28 -11.47
CA PRO A 266 3.88 15.81 -11.79
C PRO A 266 2.77 14.75 -11.70
N LEU A 267 3.13 13.47 -11.64
CA LEU A 267 2.18 12.35 -11.55
C LEU A 267 1.73 12.05 -10.12
N THR A 268 2.39 12.63 -9.10
CA THR A 268 2.13 12.29 -7.68
C THR A 268 0.66 12.47 -7.30
N ASP A 269 0.05 13.59 -7.68
CA ASP A 269 -1.35 13.87 -7.35
C ASP A 269 -2.32 12.98 -8.14
N CYS A 270 -2.00 12.65 -9.39
CA CYS A 270 -2.80 11.74 -10.20
C CYS A 270 -2.78 10.30 -9.67
N VAL A 271 -1.60 9.79 -9.32
CA VAL A 271 -1.45 8.44 -8.74
C VAL A 271 -2.11 8.39 -7.36
N SER A 272 -1.96 9.44 -6.54
CA SER A 272 -2.66 9.54 -5.25
C SER A 272 -4.18 9.53 -5.42
N GLY A 273 -4.72 10.34 -6.34
CA GLY A 273 -6.15 10.38 -6.63
C GLY A 273 -6.70 9.03 -7.12
N ALA A 274 -5.91 8.30 -7.92
CA ALA A 274 -6.28 6.94 -8.36
C ALA A 274 -6.34 5.97 -7.16
N VAL A 275 -5.34 5.98 -6.28
CA VAL A 275 -5.33 5.14 -5.06
C VAL A 275 -6.52 5.48 -4.15
N ASP A 276 -6.81 6.77 -3.95
CA ASP A 276 -7.92 7.21 -3.12
C ASP A 276 -9.27 6.78 -3.70
N ALA A 277 -9.48 6.88 -5.01
CA ALA A 277 -10.68 6.40 -5.69
C ALA A 277 -10.83 4.88 -5.56
N LEU A 278 -9.75 4.10 -5.75
CA LEU A 278 -9.77 2.65 -5.57
C LEU A 278 -10.11 2.23 -4.14
N ARG A 279 -9.69 3.03 -3.15
CA ARG A 279 -10.04 2.83 -1.73
C ARG A 279 -11.53 3.15 -1.49
N GLU A 280 -12.03 4.30 -1.97
CA GLU A 280 -13.43 4.71 -1.81
C GLU A 280 -14.40 3.72 -2.46
N ASP A 281 -14.05 3.17 -3.61
CA ASP A 281 -14.82 2.16 -4.33
C ASP A 281 -14.70 0.74 -3.72
N GLY A 282 -13.84 0.55 -2.72
CA GLY A 282 -13.59 -0.73 -2.04
C GLY A 282 -12.81 -1.73 -2.89
N ILE A 283 -12.17 -1.28 -3.97
CA ILE A 283 -11.39 -2.14 -4.88
C ILE A 283 -10.12 -2.63 -4.19
N LEU A 284 -9.42 -1.77 -3.41
CA LEU A 284 -8.25 -2.20 -2.64
C LEU A 284 -8.59 -3.32 -1.65
N ASP A 285 -9.75 -3.24 -0.99
CA ASP A 285 -10.23 -4.29 -0.08
C ASP A 285 -10.53 -5.61 -0.83
N GLN A 286 -11.11 -5.53 -2.03
CA GLN A 286 -11.38 -6.71 -2.86
C GLN A 286 -10.08 -7.39 -3.30
N ILE A 287 -9.10 -6.62 -3.78
CA ILE A 287 -7.77 -7.13 -4.15
C ILE A 287 -7.09 -7.75 -2.92
N GLY A 288 -7.18 -7.10 -1.75
CA GLY A 288 -6.64 -7.63 -0.50
C GLY A 288 -7.29 -8.96 -0.08
N GLN A 289 -8.62 -9.10 -0.26
CA GLN A 289 -9.34 -10.34 0.02
C GLN A 289 -8.97 -11.47 -0.95
N GLU A 290 -8.63 -11.15 -2.17
CA GLU A 290 -8.26 -12.11 -3.20
C GLU A 290 -6.85 -12.66 -3.00
N TRP A 291 -5.89 -11.78 -2.72
CA TRP A 291 -4.47 -12.12 -2.77
C TRP A 291 -3.81 -12.30 -1.41
N LEU A 292 -4.31 -11.66 -0.37
CA LEU A 292 -3.67 -11.67 0.95
C LEU A 292 -4.42 -12.55 1.94
N ALA A 293 -3.68 -13.28 2.76
CA ALA A 293 -4.28 -14.06 3.84
C ALA A 293 -4.99 -13.14 4.84
N GLN A 294 -6.27 -13.40 5.08
CA GLN A 294 -7.12 -12.62 6.00
C GLN A 294 -6.93 -13.04 7.47
N GLN A 295 -5.75 -13.52 7.83
CA GLN A 295 -5.47 -13.99 9.19
C GLN A 295 -4.54 -13.02 9.89
N GLY A 296 -4.93 -12.59 11.09
CA GLY A 296 -4.04 -11.87 12.00
C GLY A 296 -3.12 -12.84 12.74
N ALA A 297 -1.93 -12.39 13.11
CA ALA A 297 -1.04 -13.10 14.03
C ALA A 297 -1.22 -12.55 15.47
N PRO A 298 -0.84 -13.30 16.53
CA PRO A 298 -0.87 -12.76 17.89
C PRO A 298 0.06 -11.54 18.00
N GLU A 299 -0.37 -10.51 18.73
CA GLU A 299 0.46 -9.36 19.04
C GLU A 299 1.40 -9.69 20.21
N LEU A 300 2.67 -9.31 20.05
CA LEU A 300 3.68 -9.41 21.11
C LEU A 300 3.48 -8.27 22.14
N SER A 301 3.50 -8.61 23.43
CA SER A 301 3.27 -7.67 24.53
C SER A 301 4.56 -7.02 25.04
#